data_9e3d0c058f7b2a7250f7801c02db3def
#
_entry.id   9e3d0c058f7b2a7250f7801c02db3def
#
_cell.length_a   1.000
_cell.length_b   1.000
_cell.length_c   1.000
_cell.angle_alpha   90.00
_cell.angle_beta   90.00
_cell.angle_gamma   90.00
#
_symmetry.space_group_name_H-M   'P 1'
#
loop_
_entity.id
_entity.type
_entity.pdbx_description
1 polymer ?
#
loop_
_entity_poly.entity_id
_entity_poly.type
_entity_poly.pdbx_seq_one_letter_code
_entity_poly.pdbx_strand_id
1 'polypeptide(L)'
;MVSFIISLAALVLGYLLYGKFVAHVFGPDDRPTPAVAKADGVDFMVLPSWKIFMIQFLNIAGTGPIFGAIMGAWYGPVAYLWIVFGCIFAGAMHDYMSGMLSIRHDGAGLPELVGKYLGGNTRKVMLVFSVLLLMMVGAVFVYSPAIILDGICNSGSFVGGKMFWIILIFIYYIIATLLPIDKIIGKIYPLFAFSLLFMAGALMIGLFIKWPTLPELWSNLASCNLNENPAWLGTEPFVQKNPIFPCLFITIACGAISGFH
;
A
#
# COMPACT_ATOMS: atom_id res chain seq x y z
N MET A 1 -3.15 -10.79 22.21
CA MET A 1 -1.78 -10.26 21.92
C MET A 1 -0.81 -11.28 21.38
N VAL A 2 -0.93 -12.56 21.75
CA VAL A 2 0.02 -13.60 21.27
C VAL A 2 -0.05 -13.76 19.75
N SER A 3 -1.23 -13.84 19.16
CA SER A 3 -1.42 -13.91 17.70
C SER A 3 -0.80 -12.72 16.98
N PHE A 4 -0.90 -11.52 17.55
CA PHE A 4 -0.28 -10.31 17.00
C PHE A 4 1.24 -10.41 16.99
N ILE A 5 1.85 -10.83 18.11
CA ILE A 5 3.31 -10.97 18.21
C ILE A 5 3.82 -12.07 17.27
N ILE A 6 3.12 -13.19 17.18
CA ILE A 6 3.45 -14.28 16.25
C ILE A 6 3.40 -13.78 14.81
N SER A 7 2.36 -13.02 14.45
CA SER A 7 2.21 -12.44 13.11
C SER A 7 3.35 -11.47 12.77
N LEU A 8 3.72 -10.60 13.71
CA LEU A 8 4.82 -9.66 13.54
C LEU A 8 6.16 -10.42 13.38
N ALA A 9 6.42 -11.42 14.22
CA ALA A 9 7.61 -12.26 14.12
C ALA A 9 7.64 -13.02 12.77
N ALA A 10 6.50 -13.54 12.32
CA ALA A 10 6.39 -14.23 11.03
C ALA A 10 6.68 -13.32 9.85
N LEU A 11 6.24 -12.05 9.88
CA LEU A 11 6.59 -11.07 8.84
C LEU A 11 8.09 -10.78 8.80
N VAL A 12 8.72 -10.60 9.96
CA VAL A 12 10.18 -10.39 10.03
C VAL A 12 10.95 -11.62 9.55
N LEU A 13 10.55 -12.81 9.96
CA LEU A 13 11.15 -14.07 9.48
C LEU A 13 10.92 -14.27 7.98
N GLY A 14 9.74 -13.94 7.49
CA GLY A 14 9.42 -13.95 6.05
C GLY A 14 10.37 -13.06 5.26
N TYR A 15 10.61 -11.85 5.73
CA TYR A 15 11.59 -10.97 5.11
C TYR A 15 13.01 -11.57 5.11
N LEU A 16 13.45 -12.09 6.24
CA LEU A 16 14.83 -12.61 6.38
C LEU A 16 15.07 -13.92 5.62
N LEU A 17 14.09 -14.82 5.57
CA LEU A 17 14.23 -16.15 4.96
C LEU A 17 13.72 -16.17 3.53
N TYR A 18 12.46 -15.81 3.33
CA TYR A 18 11.82 -15.86 2.02
C TYR A 18 12.34 -14.76 1.10
N GLY A 19 12.62 -13.56 1.63
CA GLY A 19 13.25 -12.48 0.87
C GLY A 19 14.63 -12.87 0.31
N LYS A 20 15.46 -13.55 1.11
CA LYS A 20 16.74 -14.08 0.63
C LYS A 20 16.57 -15.17 -0.43
N PHE A 21 15.59 -16.05 -0.26
CA PHE A 21 15.26 -17.07 -1.24
C PHE A 21 14.84 -16.44 -2.58
N VAL A 22 13.94 -15.48 -2.54
CA VAL A 22 13.47 -14.75 -3.75
C VAL A 22 14.64 -14.02 -4.44
N ALA A 23 15.47 -13.32 -3.66
CA ALA A 23 16.66 -12.67 -4.19
C ALA A 23 17.65 -13.66 -4.83
N HIS A 24 17.81 -14.84 -4.26
CA HIS A 24 18.67 -15.88 -4.83
C HIS A 24 18.10 -16.44 -6.16
N VAL A 25 16.79 -16.68 -6.21
CA VAL A 25 16.11 -17.23 -7.40
C VAL A 25 16.13 -16.23 -8.57
N PHE A 26 15.82 -14.96 -8.30
CA PHE A 26 15.75 -13.94 -9.36
C PHE A 26 17.10 -13.26 -9.64
N GLY A 27 18.11 -13.47 -8.80
CA GLY A 27 19.49 -13.12 -9.02
C GLY A 27 19.71 -11.65 -9.38
N PRO A 28 19.75 -10.73 -8.40
CA PRO A 28 20.24 -9.39 -8.68
C PRO A 28 21.67 -9.47 -9.23
N ASP A 29 21.98 -8.68 -10.23
CA ASP A 29 23.30 -8.60 -10.85
C ASP A 29 23.93 -7.22 -10.60
N ASP A 30 25.25 -7.12 -10.86
CA ASP A 30 26.03 -5.89 -10.65
C ASP A 30 25.93 -4.91 -11.85
N ARG A 31 25.01 -5.11 -12.77
CA ARG A 31 24.79 -4.16 -13.87
C ARG A 31 24.35 -2.80 -13.33
N PRO A 32 24.89 -1.69 -13.88
CA PRO A 32 24.42 -0.37 -13.53
C PRO A 32 22.91 -0.26 -13.83
N THR A 33 22.16 0.27 -12.88
CA THR A 33 20.72 0.51 -13.07
C THR A 33 20.50 1.56 -14.15
N PRO A 34 19.35 1.57 -14.83
CA PRO A 34 19.02 2.56 -15.86
C PRO A 34 19.23 4.01 -15.40
N ALA A 35 18.92 4.31 -14.14
CA ALA A 35 19.11 5.62 -13.53
C ALA A 35 20.60 6.05 -13.50
N VAL A 36 21.54 5.09 -13.41
CA VAL A 36 22.98 5.37 -13.44
C VAL A 36 23.50 5.35 -14.85
N ALA A 37 23.09 4.35 -15.66
CA ALA A 37 23.59 4.16 -17.03
C ALA A 37 23.09 5.23 -18.01
N LYS A 38 21.90 5.77 -17.80
CA LYS A 38 21.21 6.72 -18.69
C LYS A 38 20.91 8.06 -17.99
N ALA A 39 21.67 8.41 -16.96
CA ALA A 39 21.43 9.61 -16.17
C ALA A 39 21.35 10.86 -17.06
N ASP A 40 20.17 11.47 -17.13
CA ASP A 40 19.89 12.69 -17.91
C ASP A 40 19.48 13.87 -17.02
N GLY A 41 19.26 13.62 -15.72
CA GLY A 41 18.84 14.62 -14.76
C GLY A 41 17.36 15.02 -14.86
N VAL A 42 16.57 14.39 -15.70
CA VAL A 42 15.13 14.63 -15.89
C VAL A 42 14.34 13.35 -15.65
N ASP A 43 14.49 12.34 -16.51
CA ASP A 43 13.77 11.05 -16.40
C ASP A 43 14.59 10.02 -15.60
N PHE A 44 15.91 10.08 -15.70
CA PHE A 44 16.84 9.19 -15.03
C PHE A 44 17.72 9.95 -14.04
N MET A 45 17.29 9.96 -12.78
CA MET A 45 18.00 10.66 -11.70
C MET A 45 18.67 9.69 -10.74
N VAL A 46 19.93 9.94 -10.43
CA VAL A 46 20.67 9.19 -9.42
C VAL A 46 20.35 9.76 -8.04
N LEU A 47 19.68 8.96 -7.21
CA LEU A 47 19.35 9.31 -5.84
C LEU A 47 20.10 8.42 -4.85
N PRO A 48 20.47 8.92 -3.67
CA PRO A 48 21.05 8.08 -2.62
C PRO A 48 20.03 7.06 -2.11
N SER A 49 20.50 5.86 -1.76
CA SER A 49 19.66 4.70 -1.39
C SER A 49 18.62 5.00 -0.31
N TRP A 50 18.96 5.82 0.68
CA TRP A 50 18.00 6.17 1.74
C TRP A 50 16.82 7.00 1.21
N LYS A 51 17.02 7.87 0.20
CA LYS A 51 15.93 8.61 -0.43
C LYS A 51 15.06 7.69 -1.26
N ILE A 52 15.66 6.76 -2.01
CA ILE A 52 14.92 5.74 -2.77
C ILE A 52 14.06 4.92 -1.82
N PHE A 53 14.61 4.47 -0.70
CA PHE A 53 13.85 3.76 0.33
C PHE A 53 12.65 4.58 0.83
N MET A 54 12.84 5.85 1.16
CA MET A 54 11.77 6.71 1.66
C MET A 54 10.69 6.96 0.61
N ILE A 55 11.06 7.12 -0.65
CA ILE A 55 10.11 7.28 -1.76
C ILE A 55 9.28 6.02 -1.94
N GLN A 56 9.93 4.86 -1.98
CA GLN A 56 9.23 3.57 -2.12
C GLN A 56 8.32 3.29 -0.92
N PHE A 57 8.80 3.56 0.28
CA PHE A 57 7.99 3.42 1.48
C PHE A 57 6.71 4.27 1.43
N LEU A 58 6.79 5.52 0.97
CA LEU A 58 5.62 6.38 0.80
C LEU A 58 4.68 5.89 -0.31
N ASN A 59 5.23 5.41 -1.41
CA ASN A 59 4.43 4.88 -2.51
C ASN A 59 3.63 3.65 -2.08
N ILE A 60 4.23 2.75 -1.29
CA ILE A 60 3.57 1.58 -0.74
C ILE A 60 2.54 1.98 0.31
N ALA A 61 2.87 2.93 1.20
CA ALA A 61 2.01 3.38 2.28
C ALA A 61 0.89 4.34 1.84
N GLY A 62 0.27 4.09 0.72
CA GLY A 62 -0.87 4.84 0.20
C GLY A 62 -2.19 4.56 0.92
N THR A 63 -3.30 4.98 0.32
CA THR A 63 -4.66 4.79 0.89
C THR A 63 -5.03 3.32 1.03
N GLY A 64 -4.59 2.45 0.11
CA GLY A 64 -4.86 1.02 0.14
C GLY A 64 -4.37 0.34 1.42
N PRO A 65 -3.09 0.43 1.79
CA PRO A 65 -2.55 -0.13 3.02
C PRO A 65 -3.22 0.41 4.30
N ILE A 66 -3.58 1.68 4.32
CA ILE A 66 -4.22 2.30 5.49
C ILE A 66 -5.67 1.81 5.63
N PHE A 67 -6.50 2.00 4.61
CA PHE A 67 -7.90 1.61 4.65
C PHE A 67 -8.07 0.09 4.61
N GLY A 68 -7.22 -0.63 3.88
CA GLY A 68 -7.22 -2.08 3.85
C GLY A 68 -6.95 -2.69 5.22
N ALA A 69 -6.01 -2.14 6.00
CA ALA A 69 -5.76 -2.58 7.37
C ALA A 69 -6.96 -2.28 8.30
N ILE A 70 -7.54 -1.09 8.22
CA ILE A 70 -8.72 -0.71 9.02
C ILE A 70 -9.91 -1.61 8.69
N MET A 71 -10.21 -1.82 7.42
CA MET A 71 -11.30 -2.70 6.99
C MET A 71 -11.00 -4.17 7.32
N GLY A 72 -9.73 -4.59 7.21
CA GLY A 72 -9.29 -5.93 7.61
C GLY A 72 -9.53 -6.20 9.10
N ALA A 73 -9.36 -5.19 9.95
CA ALA A 73 -9.64 -5.30 11.38
C ALA A 73 -11.11 -5.63 11.69
N TRP A 74 -12.05 -5.28 10.82
CA TRP A 74 -13.47 -5.60 10.98
C TRP A 74 -13.77 -7.10 10.86
N TYR A 75 -12.87 -7.86 10.24
CA TYR A 75 -12.97 -9.32 10.13
C TYR A 75 -12.31 -10.05 11.29
N GLY A 76 -11.69 -9.31 12.22
CA GLY A 76 -11.05 -9.88 13.40
C GLY A 76 -9.71 -10.56 13.11
N PRO A 77 -9.25 -11.46 14.00
CA PRO A 77 -7.90 -12.02 13.96
C PRO A 77 -7.61 -12.93 12.75
N VAL A 78 -8.64 -13.36 12.00
CA VAL A 78 -8.46 -14.09 10.73
C VAL A 78 -7.70 -13.26 9.72
N ALA A 79 -7.82 -11.93 9.79
CA ALA A 79 -7.04 -11.03 8.95
C ALA A 79 -5.54 -11.21 9.10
N TYR A 80 -5.03 -11.61 10.27
CA TYR A 80 -3.60 -11.87 10.47
C TYR A 80 -3.05 -12.97 9.56
N LEU A 81 -3.81 -14.04 9.34
CA LEU A 81 -3.38 -15.09 8.42
C LEU A 81 -3.17 -14.55 7.02
N TRP A 82 -4.14 -13.77 6.54
CA TRP A 82 -4.06 -13.23 5.20
C TRP A 82 -3.01 -12.13 5.07
N ILE A 83 -2.86 -11.27 6.09
CA ILE A 83 -1.80 -10.26 6.11
C ILE A 83 -0.43 -10.95 6.07
N VAL A 84 -0.17 -11.93 6.93
CA VAL A 84 1.13 -12.60 7.01
C VAL A 84 1.44 -13.35 5.72
N PHE A 85 0.58 -14.27 5.32
CA PHE A 85 0.83 -15.09 4.13
C PHE A 85 0.71 -14.27 2.84
N GLY A 86 -0.27 -13.38 2.74
CA GLY A 86 -0.46 -12.51 1.59
C GLY A 86 0.70 -11.55 1.37
N CYS A 87 1.17 -10.89 2.43
CA CYS A 87 2.30 -9.96 2.30
C CYS A 87 3.62 -10.68 2.00
N ILE A 88 3.86 -11.85 2.60
CA ILE A 88 5.11 -12.59 2.37
C ILE A 88 5.13 -13.21 0.97
N PHE A 89 4.14 -14.02 0.63
CA PHE A 89 4.18 -14.84 -0.59
C PHE A 89 3.65 -14.14 -1.84
N ALA A 90 2.72 -13.22 -1.69
CA ALA A 90 2.15 -12.50 -2.83
C ALA A 90 2.70 -11.06 -2.92
N GLY A 91 2.51 -10.23 -1.90
CA GLY A 91 2.84 -8.81 -1.96
C GLY A 91 4.33 -8.55 -2.19
N ALA A 92 5.19 -9.04 -1.29
CA ALA A 92 6.62 -8.81 -1.39
C ALA A 92 7.24 -9.42 -2.65
N MET A 93 6.76 -10.59 -3.08
CA MET A 93 7.22 -11.21 -4.32
C MET A 93 6.78 -10.42 -5.54
N HIS A 94 5.52 -9.97 -5.60
CA HIS A 94 5.01 -9.14 -6.68
C HIS A 94 5.83 -7.85 -6.84
N ASP A 95 6.05 -7.14 -5.73
CA ASP A 95 6.77 -5.87 -5.74
C ASP A 95 8.24 -6.05 -6.14
N TYR A 96 8.89 -7.08 -5.61
CA TYR A 96 10.27 -7.40 -5.99
C TYR A 96 10.39 -7.76 -7.48
N MET A 97 9.50 -8.60 -8.00
CA MET A 97 9.52 -9.01 -9.40
C MET A 97 9.23 -7.85 -10.35
N SER A 98 8.22 -7.03 -10.05
CA SER A 98 7.86 -5.89 -10.89
C SER A 98 9.02 -4.88 -10.97
N GLY A 99 9.66 -4.58 -9.84
CA GLY A 99 10.85 -3.73 -9.79
C GLY A 99 12.02 -4.30 -10.57
N MET A 100 12.35 -5.58 -10.38
CA MET A 100 13.44 -6.24 -11.09
C MET A 100 13.21 -6.31 -12.61
N LEU A 101 11.99 -6.62 -13.04
CA LEU A 101 11.64 -6.65 -14.45
C LEU A 101 11.73 -5.27 -15.09
N SER A 102 11.23 -4.24 -14.40
CA SER A 102 11.34 -2.86 -14.86
C SER A 102 12.79 -2.42 -15.01
N ILE A 103 13.64 -2.65 -14.00
CA ILE A 103 15.07 -2.31 -14.05
C ILE A 103 15.79 -3.05 -15.20
N ARG A 104 15.50 -4.32 -15.40
CA ARG A 104 16.10 -5.12 -16.49
C ARG A 104 15.65 -4.69 -17.89
N HIS A 105 14.58 -3.92 -17.99
CA HIS A 105 14.02 -3.41 -19.24
C HIS A 105 14.02 -1.87 -19.30
N ASP A 106 15.08 -1.27 -18.78
CA ASP A 106 15.32 0.17 -18.89
C ASP A 106 14.28 1.07 -18.23
N GLY A 107 13.64 0.58 -17.16
CA GLY A 107 12.57 1.30 -16.49
C GLY A 107 11.20 1.18 -17.16
N ALA A 108 11.01 0.16 -18.01
CA ALA A 108 9.75 -0.06 -18.71
C ALA A 108 8.57 -0.26 -17.76
N GLY A 109 7.44 0.38 -18.09
CA GLY A 109 6.19 0.23 -17.36
C GLY A 109 5.49 -1.10 -17.62
N LEU A 110 4.51 -1.43 -16.77
CA LEU A 110 3.78 -2.70 -16.86
C LEU A 110 3.15 -2.97 -18.25
N PRO A 111 2.48 -2.01 -18.93
CA PRO A 111 1.94 -2.28 -20.26
C PRO A 111 3.01 -2.61 -21.31
N GLU A 112 4.19 -2.03 -21.19
CA GLU A 112 5.31 -2.30 -22.09
C GLU A 112 5.88 -3.68 -21.87
N LEU A 113 6.07 -4.09 -20.62
CA LEU A 113 6.51 -5.42 -20.24
C LEU A 113 5.52 -6.49 -20.71
N VAL A 114 4.23 -6.28 -20.48
CA VAL A 114 3.17 -7.16 -20.99
C VAL A 114 3.22 -7.25 -22.51
N GLY A 115 3.42 -6.12 -23.19
CA GLY A 115 3.57 -6.11 -24.64
C GLY A 115 4.75 -6.92 -25.16
N LYS A 116 5.87 -6.89 -24.44
CA LYS A 116 7.08 -7.62 -24.80
C LYS A 116 6.92 -9.13 -24.66
N TYR A 117 6.25 -9.58 -23.60
CA TYR A 117 6.13 -11.02 -23.29
C TYR A 117 4.85 -11.67 -23.83
N LEU A 118 3.74 -10.92 -23.92
CA LEU A 118 2.43 -11.44 -24.29
C LEU A 118 1.89 -10.89 -25.62
N GLY A 119 2.66 -10.02 -26.28
CA GLY A 119 2.33 -9.49 -27.59
C GLY A 119 1.55 -8.17 -27.61
N GLY A 120 1.47 -7.56 -28.80
CA GLY A 120 0.96 -6.21 -29.00
C GLY A 120 -0.53 -6.01 -28.68
N ASN A 121 -1.36 -7.01 -28.92
CA ASN A 121 -2.80 -6.92 -28.59
C ASN A 121 -3.02 -6.88 -27.07
N THR A 122 -2.29 -7.69 -26.32
CA THR A 122 -2.35 -7.71 -24.85
C THR A 122 -1.82 -6.39 -24.28
N ARG A 123 -0.79 -5.79 -24.91
CA ARG A 123 -0.33 -4.44 -24.54
C ARG A 123 -1.44 -3.39 -24.61
N LYS A 124 -2.22 -3.38 -25.70
CA LYS A 124 -3.33 -2.41 -25.87
C LYS A 124 -4.39 -2.58 -24.79
N VAL A 125 -4.78 -3.82 -24.52
CA VAL A 125 -5.75 -4.12 -23.45
C VAL A 125 -5.20 -3.67 -22.09
N MET A 126 -3.95 -3.99 -21.79
CA MET A 126 -3.31 -3.61 -20.53
C MET A 126 -3.17 -2.09 -20.40
N LEU A 127 -2.90 -1.38 -21.49
CA LEU A 127 -2.82 0.08 -21.48
C LEU A 127 -4.18 0.71 -21.15
N VAL A 128 -5.27 0.25 -21.78
CA VAL A 128 -6.63 0.74 -21.46
C VAL A 128 -6.97 0.44 -20.00
N PHE A 129 -6.68 -0.77 -19.53
CA PHE A 129 -6.90 -1.15 -18.15
C PHE A 129 -6.09 -0.28 -17.17
N SER A 130 -4.82 -0.03 -17.46
CA SER A 130 -3.96 0.82 -16.62
C SER A 130 -4.46 2.27 -16.56
N VAL A 131 -4.93 2.82 -17.68
CA VAL A 131 -5.50 4.18 -17.70
C VAL A 131 -6.77 4.24 -16.85
N LEU A 132 -7.68 3.29 -16.99
CA LEU A 132 -8.89 3.21 -16.17
C LEU A 132 -8.55 3.06 -14.68
N LEU A 133 -7.61 2.18 -14.36
CA LEU A 133 -7.14 1.98 -12.99
C LEU A 133 -6.58 3.28 -12.39
N LEU A 134 -5.70 3.97 -13.10
CA LEU A 134 -5.11 5.22 -12.64
C LEU A 134 -6.15 6.33 -12.45
N MET A 135 -7.16 6.41 -13.32
CA MET A 135 -8.27 7.35 -13.15
C MET A 135 -9.08 7.05 -11.88
N MET A 136 -9.41 5.79 -11.64
CA MET A 136 -10.15 5.39 -10.43
C MET A 136 -9.35 5.62 -9.15
N VAL A 137 -8.07 5.28 -9.19
CA VAL A 137 -7.14 5.52 -8.06
C VAL A 137 -7.00 7.01 -7.80
N GLY A 138 -6.81 7.83 -8.83
CA GLY A 138 -6.79 9.29 -8.71
C GLY A 138 -8.06 9.84 -8.04
N ALA A 139 -9.23 9.34 -8.41
CA ALA A 139 -10.49 9.71 -7.77
C ALA A 139 -10.52 9.35 -6.26
N VAL A 140 -10.02 8.18 -5.88
CA VAL A 140 -9.91 7.76 -4.47
C VAL A 140 -8.96 8.66 -3.70
N PHE A 141 -7.82 9.04 -4.28
CA PHE A 141 -6.85 9.94 -3.64
C PHE A 141 -7.35 11.38 -3.48
N VAL A 142 -8.31 11.82 -4.28
CA VAL A 142 -9.00 13.10 -4.08
C VAL A 142 -10.09 12.97 -3.01
N TYR A 143 -10.89 11.92 -3.11
CA TYR A 143 -12.09 11.76 -2.30
C TYR A 143 -11.79 11.39 -0.83
N SER A 144 -10.85 10.49 -0.60
CA SER A 144 -10.54 9.99 0.76
C SER A 144 -10.01 11.07 1.70
N PRO A 145 -9.00 11.89 1.30
CA PRO A 145 -8.56 13.00 2.14
C PRO A 145 -9.66 14.06 2.34
N ALA A 146 -10.51 14.29 1.32
CA ALA A 146 -11.60 15.24 1.44
C ALA A 146 -12.61 14.84 2.52
N ILE A 147 -12.95 13.55 2.62
CA ILE A 147 -13.83 13.05 3.68
C ILE A 147 -13.19 13.22 5.06
N ILE A 148 -11.90 12.90 5.18
CA ILE A 148 -11.18 12.99 6.46
C ILE A 148 -11.14 14.46 6.92
N LEU A 149 -10.80 15.38 6.02
CA LEU A 149 -10.74 16.81 6.32
C LEU A 149 -12.11 17.38 6.66
N ASP A 150 -13.15 16.97 5.94
CA ASP A 150 -14.53 17.34 6.23
C ASP A 150 -14.95 16.86 7.65
N GLY A 151 -14.61 15.62 8.01
CA GLY A 151 -14.87 15.08 9.34
C GLY A 151 -14.14 15.80 10.47
N ILE A 152 -12.92 16.28 10.22
CA ILE A 152 -12.12 17.01 11.22
C ILE A 152 -12.59 18.46 11.35
N CYS A 153 -12.89 19.12 10.22
CA CYS A 153 -13.15 20.56 10.17
C CYS A 153 -14.64 20.93 10.32
N ASN A 154 -15.54 19.97 10.16
CA ASN A 154 -17.00 20.22 10.11
C ASN A 154 -17.67 20.39 11.50
N SER A 155 -16.90 20.69 12.54
CA SER A 155 -17.45 21.00 13.86
C SER A 155 -17.98 22.44 13.98
N GLY A 156 -18.70 22.94 12.97
CA GLY A 156 -19.47 24.18 13.07
C GLY A 156 -18.85 25.45 12.44
N SER A 157 -17.87 25.34 11.57
CA SER A 157 -17.23 26.49 10.94
C SER A 157 -17.45 26.54 9.42
N PHE A 158 -17.47 27.76 8.92
CA PHE A 158 -17.69 28.20 7.54
C PHE A 158 -16.73 27.59 6.46
N VAL A 159 -15.77 26.78 6.82
CA VAL A 159 -14.87 26.13 5.87
C VAL A 159 -15.60 24.91 5.30
N GLY A 160 -16.38 25.23 4.36
CA GLY A 160 -17.31 24.53 3.52
C GLY A 160 -17.09 23.04 3.32
N GLY A 161 -18.13 22.30 3.47
CA GLY A 161 -18.31 20.88 3.35
C GLY A 161 -17.43 20.12 2.35
N LYS A 162 -17.56 18.82 2.32
CA LYS A 162 -16.81 17.87 1.51
C LYS A 162 -16.46 18.35 0.08
N MET A 163 -17.38 19.08 -0.57
CA MET A 163 -17.14 19.59 -1.94
C MET A 163 -16.03 20.63 -2.00
N PHE A 164 -15.92 21.48 -0.99
CA PHE A 164 -14.83 22.46 -0.88
C PHE A 164 -13.47 21.75 -0.83
N TRP A 165 -13.34 20.71 -0.01
CA TRP A 165 -12.11 19.95 0.12
C TRP A 165 -11.76 19.19 -1.16
N ILE A 166 -12.76 18.63 -1.85
CA ILE A 166 -12.56 17.96 -3.15
C ILE A 166 -11.96 18.95 -4.16
N ILE A 167 -12.54 20.13 -4.27
CA ILE A 167 -12.07 21.17 -5.22
C ILE A 167 -10.65 21.62 -4.85
N LEU A 168 -10.40 21.87 -3.57
CA LEU A 168 -9.08 22.31 -3.10
C LEU A 168 -7.99 21.29 -3.40
N ILE A 169 -8.25 19.99 -3.11
CA ILE A 169 -7.31 18.89 -3.37
C ILE A 169 -7.11 18.72 -4.88
N PHE A 170 -8.17 18.84 -5.66
CA PHE A 170 -8.08 18.70 -7.11
C PHE A 170 -7.22 19.84 -7.73
N ILE A 171 -7.40 21.08 -7.27
CA ILE A 171 -6.54 22.21 -7.68
C ILE A 171 -5.09 21.94 -7.28
N TYR A 172 -4.85 21.44 -6.05
CA TYR A 172 -3.51 21.07 -5.60
C TYR A 172 -2.87 20.05 -6.54
N TYR A 173 -3.60 19.02 -7.00
CA TYR A 173 -3.06 18.05 -7.93
C TYR A 173 -2.74 18.62 -9.30
N ILE A 174 -3.58 19.54 -9.82
CA ILE A 174 -3.27 20.24 -11.07
C ILE A 174 -1.96 21.01 -10.93
N ILE A 175 -1.81 21.78 -9.85
CA ILE A 175 -0.60 22.55 -9.59
C ILE A 175 0.61 21.61 -9.42
N ALA A 176 0.47 20.52 -8.65
CA ALA A 176 1.54 19.56 -8.43
C ALA A 176 2.00 18.88 -9.72
N THR A 177 1.09 18.67 -10.69
CA THR A 177 1.42 18.10 -12.00
C THR A 177 2.25 19.07 -12.87
N LEU A 178 2.09 20.38 -12.67
CA LEU A 178 2.84 21.40 -13.41
C LEU A 178 4.22 21.71 -12.81
N LEU A 179 4.47 21.27 -11.58
CA LEU A 179 5.75 21.53 -10.89
C LEU A 179 6.79 20.46 -11.24
N PRO A 180 8.09 20.85 -11.34
CA PRO A 180 9.15 19.87 -11.57
C PRO A 180 9.22 18.85 -10.43
N ILE A 181 9.10 17.58 -10.79
CA ILE A 181 9.05 16.43 -9.88
C ILE A 181 10.25 16.42 -8.92
N ASP A 182 11.43 16.79 -9.41
CA ASP A 182 12.69 16.76 -8.68
C ASP A 182 12.74 17.62 -7.43
N LYS A 183 12.15 18.80 -7.49
CA LYS A 183 12.15 19.75 -6.35
C LYS A 183 11.18 19.32 -5.25
N ILE A 184 10.08 18.69 -5.61
CA ILE A 184 9.05 18.28 -4.66
C ILE A 184 9.40 16.91 -4.09
N ILE A 185 9.62 15.91 -4.94
CA ILE A 185 9.91 14.54 -4.52
C ILE A 185 11.22 14.47 -3.73
N GLY A 186 12.28 15.12 -4.22
CA GLY A 186 13.59 15.07 -3.56
C GLY A 186 13.67 15.74 -2.18
N LYS A 187 12.78 16.70 -1.88
CA LYS A 187 12.82 17.47 -0.61
C LYS A 187 11.64 17.19 0.31
N ILE A 188 10.44 17.08 -0.22
CA ILE A 188 9.20 17.01 0.57
C ILE A 188 8.86 15.54 0.93
N TYR A 189 9.06 14.62 0.02
CA TYR A 189 8.77 13.19 0.25
C TYR A 189 9.51 12.60 1.46
N PRO A 190 10.80 12.83 1.67
CA PRO A 190 11.47 12.30 2.86
C PRO A 190 10.86 12.80 4.17
N LEU A 191 10.37 14.04 4.20
CA LEU A 191 9.71 14.60 5.38
C LEU A 191 8.39 13.87 5.69
N PHE A 192 7.56 13.64 4.67
CA PHE A 192 6.32 12.89 4.84
C PHE A 192 6.57 11.43 5.21
N ALA A 193 7.58 10.78 4.59
CA ALA A 193 7.96 9.42 4.92
C ALA A 193 8.41 9.30 6.39
N PHE A 194 9.22 10.25 6.86
CA PHE A 194 9.65 10.29 8.25
C PHE A 194 8.46 10.49 9.20
N SER A 195 7.55 11.42 8.87
CA SER A 195 6.33 11.66 9.65
C SER A 195 5.47 10.40 9.76
N LEU A 196 5.29 9.67 8.66
CA LEU A 196 4.52 8.42 8.62
C LEU A 196 5.21 7.30 9.44
N LEU A 197 6.53 7.16 9.32
CA LEU A 197 7.31 6.21 10.14
C LEU A 197 7.22 6.55 11.63
N PHE A 198 7.32 7.82 11.97
CA PHE A 198 7.15 8.28 13.35
C PHE A 198 5.76 7.96 13.89
N MET A 199 4.72 8.23 13.12
CA MET A 199 3.35 7.89 13.48
C MET A 199 3.16 6.37 13.67
N ALA A 200 3.65 5.56 12.76
CA ALA A 200 3.57 4.10 12.85
C ALA A 200 4.35 3.58 14.08
N GLY A 201 5.55 4.11 14.32
CA GLY A 201 6.35 3.80 15.51
C GLY A 201 5.66 4.20 16.82
N ALA A 202 5.09 5.39 16.88
CA ALA A 202 4.35 5.87 18.04
C ALA A 202 3.12 5.01 18.34
N LEU A 203 2.38 4.61 17.31
CA LEU A 203 1.24 3.68 17.45
C LEU A 203 1.70 2.32 17.97
N MET A 204 2.79 1.79 17.42
CA MET A 204 3.35 0.50 17.86
C MET A 204 3.80 0.56 19.33
N ILE A 205 4.52 1.60 19.73
CA ILE A 205 4.94 1.83 21.11
C ILE A 205 3.72 1.97 22.03
N GLY A 206 2.73 2.76 21.62
CA GLY A 206 1.48 2.93 22.38
C GLY A 206 0.71 1.62 22.57
N LEU A 207 0.72 0.75 21.55
CA LEU A 207 0.12 -0.58 21.62
C LEU A 207 0.82 -1.48 22.65
N PHE A 208 2.16 -1.46 22.67
CA PHE A 208 2.94 -2.22 23.65
C PHE A 208 2.82 -1.68 25.08
N ILE A 209 2.73 -0.36 25.24
CA ILE A 209 2.54 0.26 26.58
C ILE A 209 1.16 -0.04 27.14
N LYS A 210 0.11 0.16 26.34
CA LYS A 210 -1.27 -0.06 26.79
C LYS A 210 -1.65 -1.54 26.89
N TRP A 211 -0.98 -2.41 26.14
CA TRP A 211 -1.21 -3.85 26.11
C TRP A 211 -2.70 -4.24 26.06
N PRO A 212 -3.48 -3.77 25.08
CA PRO A 212 -4.91 -4.06 25.02
C PRO A 212 -5.17 -5.55 24.84
N THR A 213 -6.31 -6.03 25.31
CA THR A 213 -6.75 -7.40 25.04
C THR A 213 -7.23 -7.51 23.59
N LEU A 214 -6.34 -8.00 22.72
CA LEU A 214 -6.72 -8.33 21.34
C LEU A 214 -7.25 -9.76 21.26
N PRO A 215 -8.29 -10.01 20.45
CA PRO A 215 -8.77 -11.37 20.25
C PRO A 215 -7.70 -12.24 19.60
N GLU A 216 -7.65 -13.49 20.03
CA GLU A 216 -6.66 -14.45 19.56
C GLU A 216 -7.21 -15.25 18.37
N LEU A 217 -6.32 -15.65 17.47
CA LEU A 217 -6.68 -16.39 16.26
C LEU A 217 -7.44 -17.69 16.58
N TRP A 218 -6.97 -18.44 17.58
CA TRP A 218 -7.57 -19.71 17.97
C TRP A 218 -8.91 -19.61 18.67
N SER A 219 -9.23 -18.48 19.31
CA SER A 219 -10.53 -18.29 19.95
C SER A 219 -11.66 -18.16 18.91
N ASN A 220 -11.37 -17.68 17.71
CA ASN A 220 -12.35 -17.51 16.65
C ASN A 220 -12.35 -18.64 15.61
N LEU A 221 -11.20 -19.34 15.42
CA LEU A 221 -11.14 -20.52 14.57
C LEU A 221 -11.99 -21.68 15.11
N ALA A 222 -12.11 -21.81 16.42
CA ALA A 222 -12.89 -22.89 17.05
C ALA A 222 -14.40 -22.75 16.80
N SER A 223 -14.91 -21.54 16.55
CA SER A 223 -16.34 -21.34 16.28
C SER A 223 -16.69 -21.46 14.80
N CYS A 224 -15.76 -21.31 13.87
CA CYS A 224 -15.99 -21.17 12.42
C CYS A 224 -17.16 -20.22 12.04
N ASN A 225 -17.74 -19.59 13.03
CA ASN A 225 -18.85 -18.65 12.94
C ASN A 225 -18.33 -17.25 13.10
N LEU A 226 -17.64 -16.76 12.06
CA LEU A 226 -17.28 -15.35 11.93
C LEU A 226 -18.50 -14.44 11.90
N ASN A 227 -19.69 -15.04 11.74
CA ASN A 227 -20.97 -14.35 11.84
C ASN A 227 -21.42 -14.09 13.30
N GLU A 228 -20.91 -14.84 14.27
CA GLU A 228 -21.42 -14.79 15.64
C GLU A 228 -20.59 -13.96 16.60
N ASN A 229 -19.43 -13.45 16.19
CA ASN A 229 -18.62 -12.75 17.17
C ASN A 229 -17.83 -11.54 16.67
N PRO A 230 -18.49 -10.45 16.53
CA PRO A 230 -17.83 -9.16 16.62
C PRO A 230 -18.38 -8.31 17.78
N ALA A 231 -18.52 -8.89 18.95
CA ALA A 231 -18.90 -8.11 20.12
C ALA A 231 -17.94 -6.95 20.43
N TRP A 232 -16.69 -7.03 19.94
CA TRP A 232 -15.70 -5.98 20.07
C TRP A 232 -15.67 -5.00 18.87
N LEU A 233 -16.27 -5.35 17.73
CA LEU A 233 -16.41 -4.47 16.56
C LEU A 233 -17.75 -3.74 16.49
N GLY A 234 -18.75 -4.19 17.25
CA GLY A 234 -20.05 -3.52 17.34
C GLY A 234 -20.91 -3.56 16.08
N THR A 235 -20.58 -4.39 15.08
CA THR A 235 -21.22 -4.33 13.76
C THR A 235 -21.49 -5.70 13.15
N GLU A 236 -22.44 -6.45 13.71
CA GLU A 236 -22.98 -7.66 13.08
C GLU A 236 -23.42 -7.47 11.61
N PRO A 237 -24.02 -6.33 11.22
CA PRO A 237 -24.46 -6.16 9.82
C PRO A 237 -23.34 -6.11 8.79
N PHE A 238 -22.10 -5.81 9.18
CA PHE A 238 -21.01 -5.67 8.21
C PHE A 238 -20.56 -7.00 7.63
N VAL A 239 -20.32 -7.99 8.47
CA VAL A 239 -19.84 -9.32 8.02
C VAL A 239 -20.90 -10.07 7.23
N GLN A 240 -22.16 -9.89 7.54
CA GLN A 240 -23.27 -10.46 6.76
C GLN A 240 -23.35 -9.90 5.33
N LYS A 241 -23.09 -8.60 5.16
CA LYS A 241 -23.07 -7.92 3.85
C LYS A 241 -21.77 -8.11 3.08
N ASN A 242 -20.67 -8.33 3.80
CA ASN A 242 -19.32 -8.42 3.25
C ASN A 242 -18.68 -9.75 3.69
N PRO A 243 -18.92 -10.86 3.00
CA PRO A 243 -18.38 -12.15 3.37
C PRO A 243 -16.86 -12.14 3.34
N ILE A 244 -16.22 -12.99 4.16
CA ILE A 244 -14.77 -13.13 4.19
C ILE A 244 -14.21 -13.35 2.79
N PHE A 245 -14.79 -14.28 2.05
CA PHE A 245 -14.46 -14.46 0.65
C PHE A 245 -15.58 -13.87 -0.23
N PRO A 246 -15.26 -12.92 -1.16
CA PRO A 246 -13.93 -12.42 -1.50
C PRO A 246 -13.51 -11.15 -0.73
N CYS A 247 -14.36 -10.53 0.09
CA CYS A 247 -14.18 -9.15 0.56
C CYS A 247 -12.92 -8.94 1.41
N LEU A 248 -12.63 -9.83 2.37
CA LEU A 248 -11.42 -9.75 3.18
C LEU A 248 -10.15 -9.86 2.31
N PHE A 249 -10.16 -10.78 1.36
CA PHE A 249 -9.02 -10.99 0.46
C PHE A 249 -8.76 -9.77 -0.42
N ILE A 250 -9.81 -9.17 -0.97
CA ILE A 250 -9.70 -7.96 -1.79
C ILE A 250 -9.16 -6.79 -0.97
N THR A 251 -9.68 -6.59 0.24
CA THR A 251 -9.24 -5.49 1.12
C THR A 251 -7.77 -5.59 1.50
N ILE A 252 -7.33 -6.77 1.88
CA ILE A 252 -5.92 -6.99 2.27
C ILE A 252 -5.01 -6.99 1.05
N ALA A 253 -5.44 -7.57 -0.07
CA ALA A 253 -4.69 -7.52 -1.31
C ALA A 253 -4.46 -6.08 -1.80
N CYS A 254 -5.45 -5.21 -1.65
CA CYS A 254 -5.30 -3.78 -1.95
C CYS A 254 -4.20 -3.11 -1.12
N GLY A 255 -3.97 -3.58 0.11
CA GLY A 255 -2.90 -3.10 0.97
C GLY A 255 -1.55 -3.77 0.73
N ALA A 256 -1.56 -5.06 0.36
CA ALA A 256 -0.34 -5.85 0.18
C ALA A 256 0.30 -5.68 -1.20
N ILE A 257 -0.51 -5.41 -2.23
CA ILE A 257 -0.06 -5.19 -3.61
C ILE A 257 -0.37 -3.74 -3.96
N SER A 258 0.61 -2.89 -3.70
CA SER A 258 0.51 -1.49 -4.10
C SER A 258 0.83 -1.37 -5.58
N GLY A 259 -0.15 -1.05 -6.43
CA GLY A 259 0.00 -0.97 -7.88
C GLY A 259 0.78 0.26 -8.39
N PHE A 260 1.59 0.89 -7.56
CA PHE A 260 2.29 2.14 -7.87
C PHE A 260 3.80 1.99 -8.11
N HIS A 261 4.24 0.84 -8.50
CA HIS A 261 5.66 0.61 -8.81
C HIS A 261 5.93 0.74 -10.29
#